data_51a00f4c3e63f9c130bb8aa28967bbde
#
_entry.id   51a00f4c3e63f9c130bb8aa28967bbde
#
_cell.length_a   1.000
_cell.length_b   1.000
_cell.length_c   1.000
_cell.angle_alpha   90.00
_cell.angle_beta   90.00
_cell.angle_gamma   90.00
#
_symmetry.space_group_name_H-M   'P 1'
#
loop_
_entity.id
_entity.type
_entity.pdbx_description
1 polymer ?
#
loop_
_entity_poly.entity_id
_entity_poly.type
_entity_poly.pdbx_seq_one_letter_code
_entity_poly.pdbx_strand_id
1 'polypeptide(L)'
;MNILTNLGLLLIVLSLSAFAGNYYFITLAPAWPVSAYPGGISPGNSPREAYLLKSYEYRIIAEARGGEVRILVLELYDFLSQEGYSEKALLDEVVNGSRSLAFKPDRRGVYVLIYENPGNSTVSFAYTIIPSKEFEWDFFQDTVLVASTGGTLLLVGLLLEKASKWRNKPR
;
A
#
# COMPACT_ATOMS: atom_id res chain seq x y z
N MET A 1 -13.94 -26.41 28.87
CA MET A 1 -13.49 -26.35 27.48
C MET A 1 -12.01 -26.69 27.46
N ASN A 2 -11.56 -27.55 26.57
CA ASN A 2 -10.18 -28.02 26.45
C ASN A 2 -9.28 -26.90 25.91
N ILE A 3 -7.98 -26.90 26.27
CA ILE A 3 -6.98 -25.94 25.80
C ILE A 3 -6.96 -25.89 24.27
N LEU A 4 -7.02 -27.04 23.57
CA LEU A 4 -7.05 -27.11 22.12
C LEU A 4 -8.28 -26.44 21.51
N THR A 5 -9.44 -26.60 22.13
CA THR A 5 -10.69 -25.94 21.70
C THR A 5 -10.58 -24.43 21.83
N ASN A 6 -10.02 -23.93 22.94
CA ASN A 6 -9.83 -22.50 23.16
C ASN A 6 -8.81 -21.91 22.17
N LEU A 7 -7.69 -22.61 21.96
CA LEU A 7 -6.65 -22.17 21.03
C LEU A 7 -7.18 -22.14 19.60
N GLY A 8 -7.91 -23.18 19.19
CA GLY A 8 -8.52 -23.23 17.85
C GLY A 8 -9.51 -22.08 17.63
N LEU A 9 -10.37 -21.80 18.61
CA LEU A 9 -11.31 -20.69 18.53
C LEU A 9 -10.59 -19.34 18.44
N LEU A 10 -9.55 -19.14 19.26
CA LEU A 10 -8.74 -17.92 19.25
C LEU A 10 -8.12 -17.68 17.86
N LEU A 11 -7.52 -18.71 17.25
CA LEU A 11 -6.91 -18.60 15.93
C LEU A 11 -7.95 -18.27 14.84
N ILE A 12 -9.14 -18.85 14.90
CA ILE A 12 -10.23 -18.52 13.96
C ILE A 12 -10.65 -17.07 14.12
N VAL A 13 -10.86 -16.60 15.35
CA VAL A 13 -11.28 -15.22 15.62
C VAL A 13 -10.22 -14.23 15.14
N LEU A 14 -8.93 -14.49 15.43
CA LEU A 14 -7.83 -13.64 14.95
C LEU A 14 -7.75 -13.59 13.42
N SER A 15 -7.90 -14.74 12.76
CA SER A 15 -7.88 -14.81 11.30
C SER A 15 -9.05 -14.04 10.67
N LEU A 16 -10.26 -14.20 11.21
CA LEU A 16 -11.44 -13.48 10.73
C LEU A 16 -11.30 -11.97 10.94
N SER A 17 -10.75 -11.56 12.10
CA SER A 17 -10.50 -10.14 12.40
C SER A 17 -9.45 -9.54 11.48
N ALA A 18 -8.37 -10.27 11.20
CA ALA A 18 -7.33 -9.86 10.28
C ALA A 18 -7.87 -9.75 8.84
N PHE A 19 -8.65 -10.73 8.40
CA PHE A 19 -9.30 -10.70 7.09
C PHE A 19 -10.27 -9.52 6.95
N ALA A 20 -11.15 -9.32 7.94
CA ALA A 20 -12.11 -8.21 7.93
C ALA A 20 -11.41 -6.86 7.94
N GLY A 21 -10.33 -6.71 8.73
CA GLY A 21 -9.51 -5.51 8.77
C GLY A 21 -8.85 -5.21 7.43
N ASN A 22 -8.26 -6.22 6.79
CA ASN A 22 -7.64 -6.06 5.47
C ASN A 22 -8.69 -5.76 4.40
N TYR A 23 -9.82 -6.46 4.40
CA TYR A 23 -10.93 -6.20 3.48
C TYR A 23 -11.45 -4.76 3.64
N TYR A 24 -11.66 -4.30 4.89
CA TYR A 24 -12.06 -2.92 5.16
C TYR A 24 -11.03 -1.92 4.62
N PHE A 25 -9.76 -2.15 4.91
CA PHE A 25 -8.69 -1.26 4.46
C PHE A 25 -8.58 -1.18 2.94
N ILE A 26 -8.72 -2.32 2.25
CA ILE A 26 -8.63 -2.37 0.78
C ILE A 26 -9.86 -1.77 0.12
N THR A 27 -11.07 -2.08 0.64
CA THR A 27 -12.33 -1.77 -0.08
C THR A 27 -13.03 -0.52 0.43
N LEU A 28 -13.08 -0.30 1.74
CA LEU A 28 -13.91 0.72 2.37
C LEU A 28 -13.11 1.91 2.89
N ALA A 29 -11.86 1.71 3.33
CA ALA A 29 -11.06 2.85 3.77
C ALA A 29 -10.77 3.77 2.59
N PRO A 30 -10.96 5.09 2.74
CA PRO A 30 -10.60 6.03 1.69
C PRO A 30 -9.12 5.88 1.36
N ALA A 31 -8.78 5.98 0.07
CA ALA A 31 -7.39 6.11 -0.33
C ALA A 31 -6.85 7.40 0.28
N TRP A 32 -6.00 7.27 1.29
CA TRP A 32 -5.38 8.44 1.90
C TRP A 32 -4.39 9.01 0.90
N PRO A 33 -4.54 10.28 0.51
CA PRO A 33 -3.53 10.92 -0.30
C PRO A 33 -2.23 10.94 0.50
N VAL A 34 -1.16 10.45 -0.10
CA VAL A 34 0.18 10.49 0.53
C VAL A 34 0.67 11.93 0.59
N SER A 35 0.30 12.72 -0.40
CA SER A 35 0.55 14.16 -0.44
C SER A 35 -0.42 14.86 -1.38
N ALA A 36 -0.62 16.15 -1.13
CA ALA A 36 -1.25 17.07 -2.07
C ALA A 36 -0.48 18.40 -2.00
N TYR A 37 -0.05 18.89 -3.13
CA TYR A 37 0.63 20.18 -3.23
C TYR A 37 -0.22 21.14 -4.08
N PRO A 38 -0.99 22.06 -3.47
CA PRO A 38 -1.62 23.15 -4.17
C PRO A 38 -0.65 24.36 -4.18
N GLY A 39 -0.13 24.72 -5.32
CA GLY A 39 0.80 25.84 -5.39
C GLY A 39 1.15 26.30 -6.78
N GLY A 40 1.89 27.40 -6.85
CA GLY A 40 2.48 27.92 -8.08
C GLY A 40 3.96 27.52 -8.20
N ILE A 41 4.34 26.96 -9.31
CA ILE A 41 5.75 26.67 -9.62
C ILE A 41 6.26 27.77 -10.57
N SER A 42 7.19 28.57 -10.08
CA SER A 42 7.83 29.60 -10.90
C SER A 42 8.78 28.97 -11.92
N PRO A 43 9.06 29.66 -13.05
CA PRO A 43 10.05 29.22 -14.03
C PRO A 43 11.39 28.90 -13.38
N GLY A 44 12.00 27.77 -13.77
CA GLY A 44 13.30 27.33 -13.27
C GLY A 44 13.29 26.80 -11.82
N ASN A 45 12.16 26.80 -11.14
CA ASN A 45 12.02 26.16 -9.84
C ASN A 45 11.73 24.66 -10.00
N SER A 46 12.38 23.86 -9.15
CA SER A 46 12.21 22.40 -9.10
C SER A 46 11.95 21.97 -7.64
N PRO A 47 10.76 22.18 -7.11
CA PRO A 47 10.41 21.69 -5.79
C PRO A 47 10.58 20.17 -5.70
N ARG A 48 10.93 19.69 -4.50
CA ARG A 48 11.28 18.30 -4.25
C ARG A 48 10.63 17.82 -2.97
N GLU A 49 10.06 16.65 -2.99
CA GLU A 49 9.49 16.01 -1.82
C GLU A 49 9.92 14.56 -1.72
N ALA A 50 10.19 14.09 -0.49
CA ALA A 50 10.64 12.73 -0.25
C ALA A 50 9.54 11.90 0.42
N TYR A 51 9.31 10.68 -0.08
CA TYR A 51 8.30 9.76 0.39
C TYR A 51 8.90 8.40 0.71
N LEU A 52 8.48 7.80 1.82
CA LEU A 52 8.74 6.39 2.10
C LEU A 52 7.66 5.56 1.40
N LEU A 53 8.03 4.95 0.28
CA LEU A 53 7.12 4.12 -0.50
C LEU A 53 7.42 2.64 -0.32
N LYS A 54 6.39 1.81 -0.46
CA LYS A 54 6.51 0.35 -0.53
C LYS A 54 6.53 -0.07 -2.01
N SER A 55 6.81 -1.35 -2.25
CA SER A 55 6.80 -1.93 -3.60
C SER A 55 5.37 -2.19 -4.12
N TYR A 56 4.50 -1.16 -4.05
CA TYR A 56 3.15 -1.17 -4.62
C TYR A 56 3.09 -0.29 -5.86
N GLU A 57 2.08 -0.48 -6.67
CA GLU A 57 1.75 0.49 -7.71
C GLU A 57 1.15 1.73 -7.07
N TYR A 58 1.60 2.89 -7.50
CA TYR A 58 1.07 4.20 -7.09
C TYR A 58 0.54 4.93 -8.31
N ARG A 59 -0.46 5.79 -8.08
CA ARG A 59 -0.97 6.73 -9.08
C ARG A 59 -0.76 8.15 -8.59
N ILE A 60 -0.17 8.97 -9.44
CA ILE A 60 -0.10 10.41 -9.24
C ILE A 60 -1.23 11.02 -10.07
N ILE A 61 -2.23 11.58 -9.40
CA ILE A 61 -3.24 12.42 -10.05
C ILE A 61 -2.71 13.85 -10.01
N ALA A 62 -2.31 14.36 -11.15
CA ALA A 62 -1.68 15.66 -11.28
C ALA A 62 -2.51 16.61 -12.16
N GLU A 63 -2.55 17.87 -11.78
CA GLU A 63 -3.20 18.94 -12.54
C GLU A 63 -2.26 20.14 -12.67
N ALA A 64 -1.94 20.53 -13.90
CA ALA A 64 -1.16 21.70 -14.26
C ALA A 64 -2.03 22.70 -15.01
N ARG A 65 -2.10 23.95 -14.54
CA ARG A 65 -2.87 25.03 -15.18
C ARG A 65 -1.95 26.22 -15.50
N GLY A 66 -2.03 26.69 -16.74
CA GLY A 66 -1.26 27.82 -17.22
C GLY A 66 0.10 27.45 -17.78
N GLY A 67 0.40 26.17 -17.97
CA GLY A 67 1.63 25.66 -18.54
C GLY A 67 1.84 24.18 -18.30
N GLU A 68 3.05 23.72 -18.55
CA GLU A 68 3.46 22.32 -18.41
C GLU A 68 4.30 22.14 -17.15
N VAL A 69 4.18 20.97 -16.53
CA VAL A 69 5.02 20.54 -15.40
C VAL A 69 5.59 19.17 -15.73
N ARG A 70 6.90 19.03 -15.66
CA ARG A 70 7.58 17.75 -15.72
C ARG A 70 7.64 17.14 -14.33
N ILE A 71 7.26 15.89 -14.22
CA ILE A 71 7.25 15.12 -12.97
C ILE A 71 8.26 13.97 -13.10
N LEU A 72 9.18 13.90 -12.15
CA LEU A 72 10.14 12.80 -12.04
C LEU A 72 9.97 12.12 -10.68
N VAL A 73 10.09 10.80 -10.68
CA VAL A 73 10.18 9.99 -9.46
C VAL A 73 11.46 9.19 -9.49
N LEU A 74 12.33 9.38 -8.50
CA LEU A 74 13.64 8.71 -8.41
C LEU A 74 13.79 8.05 -7.04
N GLU A 75 14.57 6.99 -6.97
CA GLU A 75 15.06 6.51 -5.68
C GLU A 75 16.04 7.55 -5.07
N LEU A 76 16.03 7.71 -3.75
CA LEU A 76 16.88 8.67 -3.04
C LEU A 76 18.38 8.49 -3.39
N TYR A 77 18.83 7.25 -3.56
CA TYR A 77 20.22 6.96 -3.92
C TYR A 77 20.58 7.54 -5.29
N ASP A 78 19.73 7.33 -6.28
CA ASP A 78 19.94 7.85 -7.65
C ASP A 78 19.86 9.38 -7.68
N PHE A 79 18.95 9.95 -6.91
CA PHE A 79 18.86 11.40 -6.73
C PHE A 79 20.15 11.99 -6.14
N LEU A 80 20.76 11.35 -5.13
CA LEU A 80 21.99 11.84 -4.49
C LEU A 80 23.24 11.63 -5.36
N SER A 81 23.24 10.66 -6.27
CA SER A 81 24.38 10.37 -7.15
C SER A 81 24.64 11.46 -8.20
N GLN A 82 23.69 12.35 -8.45
CA GLN A 82 23.71 13.46 -9.40
C GLN A 82 24.00 13.06 -10.87
N GLU A 83 24.01 11.77 -11.20
CA GLU A 83 24.26 11.27 -12.54
C GLU A 83 22.93 10.90 -13.24
N GLY A 84 22.59 11.63 -14.31
CA GLY A 84 21.58 11.21 -15.28
C GLY A 84 20.18 10.97 -14.70
N TYR A 85 19.59 11.93 -14.00
CA TYR A 85 18.27 11.79 -13.36
C TYR A 85 17.18 11.19 -14.27
N SER A 86 17.15 11.60 -15.53
CA SER A 86 16.10 11.17 -16.45
C SER A 86 16.21 9.69 -16.82
N GLU A 87 17.43 9.14 -16.90
CA GLU A 87 17.64 7.74 -17.30
C GLU A 87 17.33 6.75 -16.19
N LYS A 88 17.38 7.19 -14.93
CA LYS A 88 17.14 6.37 -13.74
C LYS A 88 15.77 6.61 -13.12
N ALA A 89 15.00 7.53 -13.68
CA ALA A 89 13.68 7.85 -13.15
C ALA A 89 12.70 6.68 -13.34
N LEU A 90 11.99 6.33 -12.28
CA LEU A 90 10.86 5.39 -12.35
C LEU A 90 9.67 5.99 -13.11
N LEU A 91 9.58 7.31 -13.09
CA LEU A 91 8.61 8.09 -13.82
C LEU A 91 9.30 9.37 -14.30
N ASP A 92 9.14 9.71 -15.57
CA ASP A 92 9.56 10.96 -16.19
C ASP A 92 8.50 11.36 -17.21
N GLU A 93 7.57 12.20 -16.80
CA GLU A 93 6.41 12.57 -17.61
C GLU A 93 6.11 14.06 -17.54
N VAL A 94 5.61 14.59 -18.65
CA VAL A 94 5.14 15.99 -18.74
C VAL A 94 3.62 16.01 -18.61
N VAL A 95 3.14 16.85 -17.71
CA VAL A 95 1.73 17.08 -17.45
C VAL A 95 1.31 18.45 -17.96
N ASN A 96 0.31 18.46 -18.81
CA ASN A 96 -0.41 19.65 -19.27
C ASN A 96 -1.92 19.38 -19.10
N GLY A 97 -2.58 20.17 -18.26
CA GLY A 97 -3.94 19.88 -17.82
C GLY A 97 -3.97 18.82 -16.71
N SER A 98 -4.97 17.93 -16.74
CA SER A 98 -5.13 16.89 -15.74
C SER A 98 -4.68 15.53 -16.29
N ARG A 99 -3.83 14.80 -15.55
CA ARG A 99 -3.33 13.47 -15.90
C ARG A 99 -3.27 12.54 -14.69
N SER A 100 -3.43 11.25 -14.96
CA SER A 100 -3.17 10.18 -14.01
C SER A 100 -1.97 9.38 -14.51
N LEU A 101 -0.91 9.34 -13.71
CA LEU A 101 0.35 8.68 -14.01
C LEU A 101 0.53 7.52 -13.04
N ALA A 102 0.92 6.36 -13.54
CA ALA A 102 1.18 5.18 -12.72
C ALA A 102 2.69 4.90 -12.66
N PHE A 103 3.17 4.50 -11.49
CA PHE A 103 4.54 4.02 -11.30
C PHE A 103 4.59 2.97 -10.19
N LYS A 104 5.60 2.12 -10.24
CA LYS A 104 5.79 1.05 -9.25
C LYS A 104 7.23 1.06 -8.76
N PRO A 105 7.46 1.36 -7.48
CA PRO A 105 8.77 1.17 -6.84
C PRO A 105 9.19 -0.30 -6.85
N ASP A 106 10.43 -0.58 -7.22
CA ASP A 106 10.96 -1.95 -7.26
C ASP A 106 11.09 -2.55 -5.85
N ARG A 107 11.34 -1.71 -4.87
CA ARG A 107 11.51 -2.09 -3.46
C ARG A 107 10.97 -1.03 -2.52
N ARG A 108 10.80 -1.40 -1.26
CA ARG A 108 10.52 -0.42 -0.20
C ARG A 108 11.74 0.49 -0.01
N GLY A 109 11.54 1.80 -0.10
CA GLY A 109 12.62 2.76 -0.01
C GLY A 109 12.13 4.20 0.08
N VAL A 110 13.07 5.14 0.15
CA VAL A 110 12.76 6.57 0.05
C VAL A 110 12.89 6.97 -1.40
N TYR A 111 11.84 7.59 -1.91
CA TYR A 111 11.74 8.10 -3.27
C TYR A 111 11.55 9.61 -3.24
N VAL A 112 12.17 10.29 -4.20
CA VAL A 112 12.10 11.73 -4.35
C VAL A 112 11.23 12.04 -5.55
N LEU A 113 10.16 12.80 -5.32
CA LEU A 113 9.34 13.39 -6.33
C LEU A 113 9.88 14.78 -6.63
N ILE A 114 10.15 15.05 -7.91
CA ILE A 114 10.60 16.35 -8.42
C ILE A 114 9.58 16.83 -9.43
N TYR A 115 9.19 18.08 -9.34
CA TYR A 115 8.33 18.71 -10.33
C TYR A 115 8.95 20.01 -10.81
N GLU A 116 9.17 20.08 -12.12
CA GLU A 116 9.89 21.15 -12.79
C GLU A 116 8.95 21.93 -13.69
N ASN A 117 9.08 23.25 -13.67
CA ASN A 117 8.41 24.10 -14.64
C ASN A 117 9.40 24.43 -15.78
N PRO A 118 9.29 23.78 -16.95
CA PRO A 118 10.16 24.05 -18.09
C PRO A 118 9.79 25.35 -18.84
N GLY A 119 8.66 25.95 -18.49
CA GLY A 119 8.13 27.14 -19.16
C GLY A 119 8.70 28.45 -18.63
N ASN A 120 8.21 29.57 -19.20
CA ASN A 120 8.64 30.90 -18.83
C ASN A 120 7.64 31.67 -17.96
N SER A 121 6.52 31.04 -17.57
CA SER A 121 5.47 31.61 -16.72
C SER A 121 5.20 30.70 -15.52
N THR A 122 4.72 31.27 -14.43
CA THR A 122 4.30 30.48 -13.25
C THR A 122 3.12 29.58 -13.60
N VAL A 123 3.23 28.29 -13.29
CA VAL A 123 2.22 27.26 -13.51
C VAL A 123 1.56 26.95 -12.16
N SER A 124 0.23 26.95 -12.10
CA SER A 124 -0.50 26.44 -10.97
C SER A 124 -0.50 24.90 -11.04
N PHE A 125 -0.01 24.26 -9.99
CA PHE A 125 0.15 22.82 -9.95
C PHE A 125 -0.41 22.22 -8.68
N ALA A 126 -1.11 21.12 -8.82
CA ALA A 126 -1.58 20.31 -7.73
C ALA A 126 -1.40 18.82 -8.06
N TYR A 127 -1.08 18.00 -7.09
CA TYR A 127 -1.03 16.56 -7.26
C TYR A 127 -1.44 15.81 -5.99
N THR A 128 -1.79 14.56 -6.18
CA THR A 128 -2.09 13.62 -5.11
C THR A 128 -1.51 12.27 -5.47
N ILE A 129 -0.74 11.67 -4.55
CA ILE A 129 -0.22 10.31 -4.71
C ILE A 129 -1.15 9.35 -3.98
N ILE A 130 -1.67 8.37 -4.70
CA ILE A 130 -2.60 7.37 -4.19
C ILE A 130 -1.97 5.99 -4.41
N PRO A 131 -1.78 5.17 -3.36
CA PRO A 131 -1.39 3.79 -3.56
C PRO A 131 -2.51 3.03 -4.28
N SER A 132 -2.14 2.25 -5.30
CA SER A 132 -3.06 1.29 -5.89
C SER A 132 -3.29 0.18 -4.88
N LYS A 133 -4.54 -0.02 -4.51
CA LYS A 133 -4.90 -1.03 -3.53
C LYS A 133 -4.99 -2.38 -4.24
N GLU A 134 -3.88 -3.09 -4.32
CA GLU A 134 -3.88 -4.48 -4.74
C GLU A 134 -4.23 -5.38 -3.54
N PHE A 135 -5.05 -6.40 -3.82
CA PHE A 135 -5.35 -7.44 -2.85
C PHE A 135 -4.06 -8.25 -2.60
N GLU A 136 -3.57 -8.21 -1.37
CA GLU A 136 -2.36 -8.96 -0.99
C GLU A 136 -2.72 -10.46 -0.88
N TRP A 137 -2.51 -11.21 -1.96
CA TRP A 137 -2.77 -12.64 -2.02
C TRP A 137 -1.97 -13.42 -0.98
N ASP A 138 -0.75 -13.02 -0.69
CA ASP A 138 0.10 -13.66 0.32
C ASP A 138 -0.54 -13.52 1.71
N PHE A 139 -1.03 -12.34 2.06
CA PHE A 139 -1.75 -12.12 3.31
C PHE A 139 -3.05 -12.93 3.40
N PHE A 140 -3.77 -13.06 2.27
CA PHE A 140 -4.97 -13.88 2.21
C PHE A 140 -4.66 -15.36 2.43
N GLN A 141 -3.62 -15.89 1.78
CA GLN A 141 -3.17 -17.27 1.94
C GLN A 141 -2.75 -17.56 3.40
N ASP A 142 -1.97 -16.68 4.02
CA ASP A 142 -1.55 -16.79 5.42
C ASP A 142 -2.77 -16.78 6.36
N THR A 143 -3.74 -15.92 6.11
CA THR A 143 -4.98 -15.83 6.89
C THR A 143 -5.80 -17.12 6.78
N VAL A 144 -5.93 -17.70 5.59
CA VAL A 144 -6.62 -18.97 5.35
C VAL A 144 -5.88 -20.12 6.03
N LEU A 145 -4.55 -20.14 5.99
CA LEU A 145 -3.74 -21.16 6.63
C LEU A 145 -3.92 -21.13 8.16
N VAL A 146 -3.89 -19.96 8.77
CA VAL A 146 -4.11 -19.80 10.22
C VAL A 146 -5.54 -20.20 10.61
N ALA A 147 -6.54 -19.82 9.80
CA ALA A 147 -7.94 -20.20 10.05
C ALA A 147 -8.15 -21.72 9.93
N SER A 148 -7.56 -22.37 8.94
CA SER A 148 -7.65 -23.84 8.75
C SER A 148 -6.98 -24.61 9.89
N THR A 149 -5.81 -24.13 10.35
CA THR A 149 -5.13 -24.68 11.52
C THR A 149 -5.99 -24.54 12.77
N GLY A 150 -6.59 -23.37 12.97
CA GLY A 150 -7.53 -23.12 14.06
C GLY A 150 -8.74 -24.05 14.02
N GLY A 151 -9.33 -24.25 12.85
CA GLY A 151 -10.44 -25.18 12.62
C GLY A 151 -10.08 -26.62 12.96
N THR A 152 -8.90 -27.06 12.54
CA THR A 152 -8.39 -28.41 12.86
C THR A 152 -8.22 -28.61 14.37
N LEU A 153 -7.60 -27.67 15.06
CA LEU A 153 -7.43 -27.72 16.51
C LEU A 153 -8.77 -27.72 17.25
N LEU A 154 -9.72 -26.93 16.79
CA LEU A 154 -11.09 -26.90 17.34
C LEU A 154 -11.75 -28.28 17.22
N LEU A 155 -11.73 -28.88 16.04
CA LEU A 155 -12.32 -30.20 15.79
C LEU A 155 -11.68 -31.30 16.64
N VAL A 156 -10.34 -31.33 16.69
CA VAL A 156 -9.62 -32.30 17.55
C VAL A 156 -9.95 -32.10 19.01
N GLY A 157 -10.00 -30.85 19.48
CA GLY A 157 -10.36 -30.52 20.85
C GLY A 157 -11.79 -31.02 21.23
N LEU A 158 -12.76 -30.81 20.34
CA LEU A 158 -14.13 -31.26 20.52
C LEU A 158 -14.26 -32.79 20.53
N LEU A 159 -13.54 -33.47 19.63
CA LEU A 159 -13.52 -34.93 19.58
C LEU A 159 -12.93 -35.53 20.85
N LEU A 160 -11.84 -35.00 21.38
CA LEU A 160 -11.21 -35.43 22.62
C LEU A 160 -12.14 -35.20 23.82
N GLU A 161 -12.84 -34.07 23.86
CA GLU A 161 -13.82 -33.81 24.92
C GLU A 161 -14.99 -34.80 24.89
N LYS A 162 -15.51 -35.10 23.70
CA LYS A 162 -16.57 -36.09 23.51
C LYS A 162 -16.10 -37.49 23.90
N ALA A 163 -14.92 -37.92 23.50
CA ALA A 163 -14.34 -39.21 23.86
C ALA A 163 -14.13 -39.34 25.38
N SER A 164 -13.66 -38.29 26.05
CA SER A 164 -13.51 -38.24 27.50
C SER A 164 -14.86 -38.42 28.25
N LYS A 165 -15.91 -37.75 27.79
CA LYS A 165 -17.26 -37.87 28.35
C LYS A 165 -17.83 -39.29 28.19
N TRP A 166 -17.54 -39.95 27.05
CA TRP A 166 -17.99 -41.33 26.82
C TRP A 166 -17.27 -42.33 27.75
N ARG A 167 -15.98 -42.16 27.98
CA ARG A 167 -15.16 -43.01 28.85
C ARG A 167 -15.57 -42.92 30.33
N ASN A 168 -16.06 -41.75 30.73
CA ASN A 168 -16.43 -41.48 32.14
C ASN A 168 -17.93 -41.69 32.43
N LYS A 169 -18.73 -42.27 31.51
CA LYS A 169 -20.09 -42.65 31.80
C LYS A 169 -20.10 -43.85 32.78
N PRO A 170 -20.73 -43.74 33.96
CA PRO A 170 -20.89 -44.87 34.86
C PRO A 170 -21.69 -45.97 34.15
N ARG A 171 -21.19 -47.21 34.24
CA ARG A 171 -21.91 -48.41 33.79
C ARG A 171 -23.08 -48.70 34.71
#